data_b0c1f6f7683641165c35a48c06ff5c8d
#
_entry.id   b0c1f6f7683641165c35a48c06ff5c8d
#
_cell.length_a   1.000
_cell.length_b   1.000
_cell.length_c   1.000
_cell.angle_alpha   90.00
_cell.angle_beta   90.00
_cell.angle_gamma   90.00
#
_symmetry.space_group_name_H-M   'P 1'
#
loop_
_entity.id
_entity.type
_entity.pdbx_description
1 polymer ?
#
loop_
_entity_poly.entity_id
_entity_poly.type
_entity_poly.pdbx_seq_one_letter_code
_entity_poly.pdbx_strand_id
1 'polypeptide(L)'
;LVEPIRLLRKDDTQGSKSEASIYLFSFLIFSLFLLFLFNDLSLVASILFALLGLVILLAGIGYLLIFSTKLSSVFGGYGWLMGLRNLSKRASENLLQVIVFGVSLTFLIVLAETRSDLVNTWRSSLDQDTPNYFFFNIQDYQLDDVKSFFDNEMEATTQFTPLIRGRLIGASSADGTLLDVGGMMQRESNLTWFNELPENNSITEGSWWADEDEDGSFISVDAQAAKSMGLSIGDQLEFNVAGENFTVEVKNLREIKWESFSPNFFFVLSPAIASELPQSYITSLKVDNNSEEVDIFIERFPTITSVDLEAALDQIRVVLDTASTAVQYIFLLSLLAGVLTLIASIFSTVEERNKENAVMKAMGAKQRDILQIALAEFGALGLVASITSLFVAIGFSAYVSTQIFETSYTPNATIIASGLITGFVLILLTGMFVVYRALSVPAVKTLRS
;
A
#
# COMPACT_ATOMS: atom_id res chain seq x y z
N LEU A 1 -22.57 12.02 -59.87
CA LEU A 1 -21.66 13.20 -59.86
C LEU A 1 -21.57 13.65 -58.41
N VAL A 2 -20.54 13.22 -57.72
CA VAL A 2 -20.24 13.64 -56.34
C VAL A 2 -19.49 14.96 -56.49
N GLU A 3 -20.04 16.02 -55.89
CA GLU A 3 -19.47 17.35 -55.93
C GLU A 3 -18.05 17.34 -55.36
N PRO A 4 -17.00 17.85 -56.08
CA PRO A 4 -15.61 17.86 -55.59
C PRO A 4 -15.41 18.63 -54.26
N ILE A 5 -16.35 19.50 -53.90
CA ILE A 5 -16.34 20.28 -52.67
C ILE A 5 -16.54 19.39 -51.39
N ARG A 6 -17.20 18.23 -51.52
CA ARG A 6 -17.33 17.27 -50.37
C ARG A 6 -16.05 16.56 -50.00
N LEU A 7 -15.11 16.45 -50.93
CA LEU A 7 -13.79 15.86 -50.70
C LEU A 7 -12.80 16.79 -49.96
N LEU A 8 -13.10 18.08 -49.91
CA LEU A 8 -12.28 19.09 -49.24
C LEU A 8 -12.84 19.50 -47.88
N ARG A 9 -14.05 19.09 -47.56
CA ARG A 9 -14.64 19.28 -46.25
C ARG A 9 -14.36 18.03 -45.42
N LYS A 10 -13.31 18.05 -44.62
CA LYS A 10 -13.04 17.09 -43.59
C LYS A 10 -14.21 17.21 -42.59
N ASP A 11 -15.23 16.37 -42.76
CA ASP A 11 -16.32 16.25 -41.78
C ASP A 11 -15.78 15.56 -40.52
N ASP A 12 -15.21 16.36 -39.64
CA ASP A 12 -14.72 15.94 -38.29
C ASP A 12 -15.87 15.46 -37.35
N THR A 13 -17.12 15.44 -37.85
CA THR A 13 -18.27 15.17 -36.96
C THR A 13 -18.75 13.72 -36.92
N GLN A 14 -18.28 12.82 -37.83
CA GLN A 14 -18.68 11.42 -37.81
C GLN A 14 -17.75 10.51 -37.00
N GLY A 15 -16.49 10.91 -36.74
CA GLY A 15 -15.53 10.15 -35.93
C GLY A 15 -15.90 10.13 -34.44
N SER A 16 -16.38 11.24 -33.91
CA SER A 16 -16.59 11.44 -32.48
C SER A 16 -17.64 10.53 -31.83
N LYS A 17 -18.72 10.18 -32.53
CA LYS A 17 -19.80 9.31 -31.97
C LYS A 17 -19.42 7.83 -31.98
N SER A 18 -18.66 7.38 -32.99
CA SER A 18 -18.19 6.00 -33.07
C SER A 18 -17.10 5.72 -32.02
N GLU A 19 -16.20 6.67 -31.81
CA GLU A 19 -15.11 6.56 -30.81
C GLU A 19 -15.66 6.52 -29.38
N ALA A 20 -16.61 7.43 -29.05
CA ALA A 20 -17.23 7.44 -27.73
C ALA A 20 -17.97 6.13 -27.40
N SER A 21 -18.61 5.50 -28.39
CA SER A 21 -19.30 4.22 -28.21
C SER A 21 -18.32 3.07 -27.92
N ILE A 22 -17.14 3.07 -28.54
CA ILE A 22 -16.09 2.08 -28.31
C ILE A 22 -15.54 2.20 -26.88
N TYR A 23 -15.26 3.41 -26.41
CA TYR A 23 -14.79 3.64 -25.02
C TYR A 23 -15.85 3.23 -24.00
N LEU A 24 -17.11 3.56 -24.23
CA LEU A 24 -18.21 3.19 -23.34
C LEU A 24 -18.38 1.66 -23.27
N PHE A 25 -18.31 0.98 -24.41
CA PHE A 25 -18.39 -0.48 -24.49
C PHE A 25 -17.22 -1.17 -23.78
N SER A 26 -15.99 -0.66 -23.99
CA SER A 26 -14.79 -1.16 -23.31
C SER A 26 -14.88 -0.97 -21.79
N PHE A 27 -15.36 0.19 -21.34
CA PHE A 27 -15.59 0.47 -19.91
C PHE A 27 -16.63 -0.47 -19.31
N LEU A 28 -17.71 -0.75 -20.04
CA LEU A 28 -18.78 -1.65 -19.60
C LEU A 28 -18.28 -3.10 -19.49
N ILE A 29 -17.50 -3.58 -20.46
CA ILE A 29 -16.87 -4.91 -20.39
C ILE A 29 -15.93 -5.00 -19.19
N PHE A 30 -15.10 -3.98 -18.98
CA PHE A 30 -14.17 -3.93 -17.85
C PHE A 30 -14.91 -3.93 -16.51
N SER A 31 -15.99 -3.16 -16.39
CA SER A 31 -16.84 -3.14 -15.19
C SER A 31 -17.50 -4.48 -14.90
N LEU A 32 -18.01 -5.16 -15.93
CA LEU A 32 -18.59 -6.50 -15.82
C LEU A 32 -17.53 -7.54 -15.42
N PHE A 33 -16.33 -7.44 -15.97
CA PHE A 33 -15.21 -8.30 -15.60
C PHE A 33 -14.83 -8.13 -14.12
N LEU A 34 -14.75 -6.90 -13.63
CA LEU A 34 -14.49 -6.63 -12.21
C LEU A 34 -15.61 -7.18 -11.31
N LEU A 35 -16.89 -7.02 -11.73
CA LEU A 35 -18.04 -7.59 -11.00
C LEU A 35 -17.97 -9.10 -10.93
N PHE A 36 -17.60 -9.76 -12.03
CA PHE A 36 -17.39 -11.20 -12.06
C PHE A 36 -16.26 -11.65 -11.13
N LEU A 37 -15.19 -10.86 -11.04
CA LEU A 37 -14.01 -11.21 -10.23
C LEU A 37 -14.24 -11.04 -8.73
N PHE A 38 -14.87 -9.94 -8.32
CA PHE A 38 -14.99 -9.56 -6.90
C PHE A 38 -16.36 -9.90 -6.30
N ASN A 39 -17.39 -10.10 -7.13
CA ASN A 39 -18.77 -10.38 -6.71
C ASN A 39 -19.34 -9.41 -5.65
N ASP A 40 -18.79 -8.19 -5.58
CA ASP A 40 -19.17 -7.12 -4.66
C ASP A 40 -19.31 -5.79 -5.42
N LEU A 41 -20.56 -5.32 -5.51
CA LEU A 41 -20.88 -4.10 -6.25
C LEU A 41 -20.28 -2.85 -5.61
N SER A 42 -20.22 -2.80 -4.27
CA SER A 42 -19.70 -1.66 -3.52
C SER A 42 -18.20 -1.51 -3.75
N LEU A 43 -17.47 -2.64 -3.67
CA LEU A 43 -16.03 -2.69 -3.91
C LEU A 43 -15.69 -2.33 -5.36
N VAL A 44 -16.43 -2.87 -6.34
CA VAL A 44 -16.22 -2.54 -7.76
C VAL A 44 -16.52 -1.07 -8.05
N ALA A 45 -17.61 -0.53 -7.50
CA ALA A 45 -17.92 0.89 -7.64
C ALA A 45 -16.81 1.78 -7.08
N SER A 46 -16.25 1.44 -5.92
CA SER A 46 -15.13 2.16 -5.30
C SER A 46 -13.87 2.14 -6.17
N ILE A 47 -13.52 0.96 -6.74
CA ILE A 47 -12.38 0.83 -7.65
C ILE A 47 -12.57 1.68 -8.91
N LEU A 48 -13.77 1.62 -9.53
CA LEU A 48 -14.07 2.41 -10.73
C LEU A 48 -14.04 3.92 -10.45
N PHE A 49 -14.54 4.33 -9.29
CA PHE A 49 -14.51 5.74 -8.86
C PHE A 49 -13.07 6.21 -8.64
N ALA A 50 -12.23 5.40 -7.98
CA ALA A 50 -10.81 5.70 -7.77
C ALA A 50 -10.05 5.80 -9.09
N LEU A 51 -10.30 4.86 -10.02
CA LEU A 51 -9.67 4.86 -11.35
C LEU A 51 -10.11 6.09 -12.19
N LEU A 52 -11.38 6.45 -12.14
CA LEU A 52 -11.89 7.64 -12.80
C LEU A 52 -11.28 8.92 -12.21
N GLY A 53 -11.21 9.00 -10.89
CA GLY A 53 -10.54 10.09 -10.16
C GLY A 53 -9.08 10.22 -10.57
N LEU A 54 -8.35 9.11 -10.64
CA LEU A 54 -6.95 9.05 -11.10
C LEU A 54 -6.82 9.63 -12.53
N VAL A 55 -7.65 9.19 -13.46
CA VAL A 55 -7.63 9.66 -14.86
C VAL A 55 -7.94 11.16 -14.94
N ILE A 56 -8.96 11.63 -14.21
CA ILE A 56 -9.32 13.06 -14.16
C ILE A 56 -8.16 13.89 -13.59
N LEU A 57 -7.50 13.40 -12.56
CA LEU A 57 -6.39 14.09 -11.90
C LEU A 57 -5.16 14.15 -12.81
N LEU A 58 -4.81 13.04 -13.47
CA LEU A 58 -3.75 12.99 -14.49
C LEU A 58 -4.07 13.91 -15.68
N ALA A 59 -5.32 13.90 -16.14
CA ALA A 59 -5.77 14.79 -17.23
C ALA A 59 -5.69 16.27 -16.84
N GLY A 60 -6.13 16.62 -15.62
CA GLY A 60 -6.13 18.00 -15.13
C GLY A 60 -4.71 18.54 -14.97
N ILE A 61 -3.84 17.82 -14.26
CA ILE A 61 -2.44 18.24 -14.06
C ILE A 61 -1.70 18.25 -15.40
N GLY A 62 -1.85 17.19 -16.21
CA GLY A 62 -1.24 17.10 -17.53
C GLY A 62 -1.65 18.27 -18.44
N TYR A 63 -2.94 18.61 -18.45
CA TYR A 63 -3.44 19.77 -19.20
C TYR A 63 -2.83 21.10 -18.73
N LEU A 64 -2.78 21.31 -17.40
CA LEU A 64 -2.17 22.50 -16.81
C LEU A 64 -0.69 22.62 -17.18
N LEU A 65 0.07 21.52 -17.11
CA LEU A 65 1.48 21.51 -17.46
C LEU A 65 1.70 21.73 -18.96
N ILE A 66 0.92 21.10 -19.85
CA ILE A 66 0.97 21.35 -21.29
C ILE A 66 0.61 22.81 -21.59
N PHE A 67 -0.38 23.37 -20.91
CA PHE A 67 -0.75 24.76 -21.07
C PHE A 67 0.34 25.71 -20.60
N SER A 68 1.05 25.41 -19.52
CA SER A 68 2.16 26.21 -19.00
C SER A 68 3.33 26.30 -19.97
N THR A 69 3.50 25.32 -20.89
CA THR A 69 4.54 25.38 -21.93
C THR A 69 4.34 26.54 -22.91
N LYS A 70 3.11 27.07 -23.03
CA LYS A 70 2.85 28.29 -23.83
C LYS A 70 3.47 29.54 -23.21
N LEU A 71 3.56 29.60 -21.87
CA LEU A 71 4.17 30.72 -21.14
C LEU A 71 5.70 30.63 -21.14
N SER A 72 6.26 29.43 -21.12
CA SER A 72 7.72 29.22 -21.04
C SER A 72 8.44 29.37 -22.38
N SER A 73 7.72 29.71 -23.44
CA SER A 73 8.29 29.93 -24.81
C SER A 73 9.23 31.13 -24.92
N VAL A 74 9.50 31.84 -23.81
CA VAL A 74 10.40 33.02 -23.77
C VAL A 74 11.86 32.63 -23.58
N PHE A 75 12.13 31.43 -23.07
CA PHE A 75 13.49 30.96 -22.75
C PHE A 75 13.89 29.76 -23.63
N GLY A 76 14.81 29.95 -24.57
CA GLY A 76 15.40 28.84 -25.32
C GLY A 76 15.68 29.18 -26.80
N GLY A 77 16.52 28.35 -27.43
CA GLY A 77 16.80 28.43 -28.86
C GLY A 77 15.61 28.02 -29.72
N TYR A 78 15.68 28.30 -31.03
CA TYR A 78 14.58 28.04 -31.99
C TYR A 78 14.02 26.61 -31.94
N GLY A 79 14.87 25.60 -31.78
CA GLY A 79 14.43 24.19 -31.68
C GLY A 79 13.57 23.91 -30.45
N TRP A 80 13.96 24.47 -29.30
CA TRP A 80 13.20 24.33 -28.04
C TRP A 80 11.82 25.00 -28.13
N LEU A 81 11.81 26.22 -28.64
CA LEU A 81 10.55 26.98 -28.82
C LEU A 81 9.56 26.24 -29.73
N MET A 82 10.05 25.70 -30.85
CA MET A 82 9.21 24.95 -31.79
C MET A 82 8.72 23.62 -31.20
N GLY A 83 9.54 22.90 -30.45
CA GLY A 83 9.16 21.66 -29.78
C GLY A 83 8.04 21.87 -28.75
N LEU A 84 8.16 22.89 -27.90
CA LEU A 84 7.12 23.25 -26.93
C LEU A 84 5.82 23.73 -27.61
N ARG A 85 5.94 24.43 -28.73
CA ARG A 85 4.76 24.86 -29.51
C ARG A 85 4.04 23.67 -30.16
N ASN A 86 4.76 22.66 -30.61
CA ASN A 86 4.18 21.42 -31.13
C ASN A 86 3.41 20.66 -30.05
N LEU A 87 3.98 20.60 -28.84
CA LEU A 87 3.30 19.99 -27.69
C LEU A 87 1.92 20.65 -27.43
N SER A 88 1.84 21.97 -27.48
CA SER A 88 0.58 22.72 -27.26
C SER A 88 -0.40 22.63 -28.44
N LYS A 89 0.10 22.50 -29.67
CA LYS A 89 -0.74 22.34 -30.87
C LYS A 89 -1.50 21.01 -30.89
N ARG A 90 -0.87 19.94 -30.38
CA ARG A 90 -1.41 18.57 -30.33
C ARG A 90 -1.79 18.18 -28.89
N ALA A 91 -2.39 19.14 -28.15
CA ALA A 91 -2.64 18.99 -26.73
C ALA A 91 -3.52 17.76 -26.40
N SER A 92 -4.54 17.44 -27.20
CA SER A 92 -5.42 16.28 -26.97
C SER A 92 -4.70 14.94 -27.13
N GLU A 93 -3.89 14.79 -28.17
CA GLU A 93 -3.11 13.57 -28.42
C GLU A 93 -2.03 13.39 -27.32
N ASN A 94 -1.32 14.46 -27.01
CA ASN A 94 -0.30 14.47 -25.97
C ASN A 94 -0.90 14.21 -24.58
N LEU A 95 -2.10 14.72 -24.31
CA LEU A 95 -2.81 14.45 -23.06
C LEU A 95 -3.18 12.97 -22.93
N LEU A 96 -3.67 12.35 -24.00
CA LEU A 96 -3.94 10.91 -23.99
C LEU A 96 -2.67 10.10 -23.66
N GLN A 97 -1.52 10.48 -24.25
CA GLN A 97 -0.24 9.85 -23.96
C GLN A 97 0.14 10.05 -22.48
N VAL A 98 0.00 11.26 -21.93
CA VAL A 98 0.24 11.54 -20.50
C VAL A 98 -0.66 10.68 -19.62
N ILE A 99 -1.93 10.49 -19.96
CA ILE A 99 -2.84 9.64 -19.19
C ILE A 99 -2.40 8.18 -19.24
N VAL A 100 -2.16 7.61 -20.41
CA VAL A 100 -1.82 6.19 -20.59
C VAL A 100 -0.50 5.85 -19.88
N PHE A 101 0.54 6.66 -20.11
CA PHE A 101 1.81 6.50 -19.38
C PHE A 101 1.67 6.83 -17.91
N GLY A 102 0.92 7.89 -17.62
CA GLY A 102 0.72 8.37 -16.28
C GLY A 102 0.08 7.33 -15.36
N VAL A 103 -0.97 6.66 -15.82
CA VAL A 103 -1.61 5.58 -15.05
C VAL A 103 -0.61 4.46 -14.75
N SER A 104 0.07 3.95 -15.79
CA SER A 104 1.02 2.85 -15.63
C SER A 104 2.19 3.21 -14.70
N LEU A 105 2.75 4.41 -14.87
CA LEU A 105 3.88 4.88 -14.07
C LEU A 105 3.45 5.20 -12.62
N THR A 106 2.27 5.78 -12.43
CA THR A 106 1.70 6.03 -11.09
C THR A 106 1.58 4.74 -10.30
N PHE A 107 0.98 3.69 -10.89
CA PHE A 107 0.85 2.41 -10.19
C PHE A 107 2.19 1.74 -9.89
N LEU A 108 3.17 1.83 -10.80
CA LEU A 108 4.52 1.32 -10.53
C LEU A 108 5.18 2.03 -9.34
N ILE A 109 5.08 3.36 -9.28
CA ILE A 109 5.65 4.15 -8.18
C ILE A 109 4.91 3.84 -6.89
N VAL A 110 3.56 3.85 -6.89
CA VAL A 110 2.74 3.54 -5.70
C VAL A 110 3.09 2.16 -5.15
N LEU A 111 3.16 1.14 -6.00
CA LEU A 111 3.50 -0.21 -5.56
C LEU A 111 4.90 -0.27 -4.94
N ALA A 112 5.88 0.39 -5.58
CA ALA A 112 7.25 0.43 -5.07
C ALA A 112 7.35 1.20 -3.74
N GLU A 113 6.66 2.34 -3.61
CA GLU A 113 6.59 3.15 -2.39
C GLU A 113 5.91 2.37 -1.27
N THR A 114 4.70 1.82 -1.50
CA THR A 114 3.95 1.07 -0.50
C THR A 114 4.74 -0.14 0.00
N ARG A 115 5.40 -0.88 -0.91
CA ARG A 115 6.29 -1.99 -0.52
C ARG A 115 7.45 -1.51 0.35
N SER A 116 8.12 -0.41 -0.06
CA SER A 116 9.24 0.15 0.68
C SER A 116 8.81 0.63 2.06
N ASP A 117 7.66 1.30 2.14
CA ASP A 117 7.09 1.84 3.37
C ASP A 117 6.74 0.73 4.36
N LEU A 118 6.02 -0.30 3.90
CA LEU A 118 5.70 -1.48 4.73
C LEU A 118 6.95 -2.19 5.26
N VAL A 119 7.95 -2.42 4.41
CA VAL A 119 9.19 -3.08 4.82
C VAL A 119 9.98 -2.22 5.81
N ASN A 120 10.03 -0.91 5.59
CA ASN A 120 10.74 0.01 6.47
C ASN A 120 10.01 0.19 7.81
N THR A 121 8.68 0.32 7.80
CA THR A 121 7.87 0.38 9.02
C THR A 121 8.05 -0.89 9.84
N TRP A 122 8.00 -2.05 9.22
CA TRP A 122 8.27 -3.32 9.90
C TRP A 122 9.67 -3.39 10.50
N ARG A 123 10.71 -2.96 9.76
CA ARG A 123 12.08 -2.94 10.28
C ARG A 123 12.27 -1.96 11.42
N SER A 124 11.60 -0.82 11.38
CA SER A 124 11.70 0.19 12.42
C SER A 124 10.86 -0.14 13.66
N SER A 125 9.82 -0.96 13.51
CA SER A 125 9.01 -1.47 14.62
C SER A 125 9.70 -2.61 15.36
N LEU A 126 10.65 -3.30 14.70
CA LEU A 126 11.50 -4.31 15.32
C LEU A 126 12.72 -3.60 15.93
N ASP A 127 12.65 -3.26 17.20
CA ASP A 127 13.80 -2.78 17.96
C ASP A 127 14.90 -3.87 17.95
N GLN A 128 16.16 -3.50 18.12
CA GLN A 128 17.27 -4.45 18.13
C GLN A 128 17.08 -5.55 19.21
N ASP A 129 16.35 -5.22 20.27
CA ASP A 129 16.05 -6.11 21.39
C ASP A 129 14.68 -6.81 21.27
N THR A 130 13.97 -6.67 20.12
CA THR A 130 12.66 -7.32 19.93
C THR A 130 12.81 -8.84 20.01
N PRO A 131 12.00 -9.53 20.83
CA PRO A 131 12.02 -10.97 20.94
C PRO A 131 11.73 -11.66 19.59
N ASN A 132 12.49 -12.68 19.26
CA ASN A 132 12.30 -13.49 18.07
C ASN A 132 11.81 -14.90 18.35
N TYR A 133 11.88 -15.36 19.63
CA TYR A 133 11.33 -16.63 20.08
C TYR A 133 10.25 -16.43 21.12
N PHE A 134 9.17 -17.20 20.98
CA PHE A 134 8.09 -17.29 21.96
C PHE A 134 7.97 -18.71 22.48
N PHE A 135 7.81 -18.85 23.79
CA PHE A 135 7.62 -20.13 24.47
C PHE A 135 6.27 -20.14 25.17
N PHE A 136 5.41 -21.06 24.75
CA PHE A 136 4.02 -21.18 25.21
C PHE A 136 3.82 -22.46 26.01
N ASN A 137 2.78 -22.49 26.84
CA ASN A 137 2.35 -23.65 27.57
C ASN A 137 3.38 -24.12 28.63
N ILE A 138 4.11 -23.18 29.22
CA ILE A 138 4.98 -23.45 30.37
C ILE A 138 4.07 -23.67 31.57
N GLN A 139 4.13 -24.87 32.16
CA GLN A 139 3.31 -25.20 33.31
C GLN A 139 3.96 -24.69 34.61
N ASP A 140 3.14 -24.42 35.63
CA ASP A 140 3.61 -23.89 36.90
C ASP A 140 4.76 -24.72 37.52
N TYR A 141 4.66 -26.06 37.48
CA TYR A 141 5.70 -26.96 37.97
C TYR A 141 7.02 -26.95 37.18
N GLN A 142 7.04 -26.36 35.97
CA GLN A 142 8.21 -26.22 35.10
C GLN A 142 8.89 -24.87 35.23
N LEU A 143 8.19 -23.90 35.84
CA LEU A 143 8.57 -22.48 35.80
C LEU A 143 9.99 -22.25 36.33
N ASP A 144 10.33 -22.84 37.47
CA ASP A 144 11.65 -22.66 38.11
C ASP A 144 12.77 -23.31 37.29
N ASP A 145 12.52 -24.49 36.69
CA ASP A 145 13.48 -25.15 35.82
C ASP A 145 13.71 -24.36 34.53
N VAL A 146 12.65 -23.80 33.95
CA VAL A 146 12.75 -22.99 32.73
C VAL A 146 13.45 -21.66 33.02
N LYS A 147 13.16 -20.99 34.14
CA LYS A 147 13.88 -19.78 34.55
C LYS A 147 15.36 -20.07 34.72
N SER A 148 15.69 -21.18 35.45
CA SER A 148 17.07 -21.55 35.65
C SER A 148 17.83 -21.88 34.36
N PHE A 149 17.13 -22.44 33.37
CA PHE A 149 17.72 -22.70 32.06
C PHE A 149 17.98 -21.37 31.30
N PHE A 150 17.04 -20.44 31.30
CA PHE A 150 17.22 -19.15 30.63
C PHE A 150 18.34 -18.31 31.27
N ASP A 151 18.40 -18.28 32.60
CA ASP A 151 19.43 -17.52 33.32
C ASP A 151 20.84 -18.10 33.14
N ASN A 152 20.98 -19.43 33.14
CA ASN A 152 22.30 -20.09 33.16
C ASN A 152 22.82 -20.50 31.77
N GLU A 153 21.94 -20.90 30.87
CA GLU A 153 22.32 -21.49 29.56
C GLU A 153 22.13 -20.47 28.43
N MET A 154 21.11 -19.60 28.52
CA MET A 154 20.81 -18.56 27.49
C MET A 154 21.28 -17.19 27.91
N GLU A 155 21.74 -16.97 29.14
CA GLU A 155 22.10 -15.66 29.71
C GLU A 155 21.02 -14.60 29.48
N ALA A 156 19.74 -15.01 29.48
CA ALA A 156 18.61 -14.18 29.11
C ALA A 156 17.64 -14.00 30.28
N THR A 157 17.41 -12.77 30.68
CA THR A 157 16.38 -12.41 31.66
C THR A 157 15.09 -12.04 30.94
N THR A 158 14.00 -12.74 31.27
CA THR A 158 12.71 -12.50 30.61
C THR A 158 11.57 -12.53 31.63
N GLN A 159 10.46 -11.87 31.25
CA GLN A 159 9.22 -11.91 32.03
C GLN A 159 8.36 -13.11 31.63
N PHE A 160 7.85 -13.81 32.60
CA PHE A 160 6.87 -14.87 32.39
C PHE A 160 5.47 -14.31 32.61
N THR A 161 4.71 -14.23 31.52
CA THR A 161 3.35 -13.71 31.52
C THR A 161 2.37 -14.85 31.74
N PRO A 162 1.52 -14.80 32.77
CA PRO A 162 0.51 -15.81 32.98
C PRO A 162 -0.52 -15.82 31.85
N LEU A 163 -0.96 -16.99 31.46
CA LEU A 163 -1.94 -17.24 30.41
C LEU A 163 -3.06 -18.11 30.98
N ILE A 164 -4.24 -17.56 31.09
CA ILE A 164 -5.45 -18.24 31.54
C ILE A 164 -6.36 -18.44 30.32
N ARG A 165 -6.75 -19.68 30.05
CA ARG A 165 -7.70 -19.98 28.97
C ARG A 165 -9.12 -19.89 29.50
N GLY A 166 -9.87 -18.91 29.06
CA GLY A 166 -11.25 -18.70 29.46
C GLY A 166 -12.18 -18.54 28.25
N ARG A 167 -13.46 -18.60 28.52
CA ARG A 167 -14.48 -18.32 27.52
C ARG A 167 -15.42 -17.25 28.06
N LEU A 168 -15.62 -16.20 27.30
CA LEU A 168 -16.64 -15.19 27.59
C LEU A 168 -18.03 -15.82 27.35
N ILE A 169 -18.85 -15.91 28.38
CA ILE A 169 -20.16 -16.56 28.33
C ILE A 169 -21.33 -15.57 28.50
N GLY A 170 -21.04 -14.37 28.98
CA GLY A 170 -22.04 -13.32 29.15
C GLY A 170 -21.42 -11.93 29.25
N ALA A 171 -22.19 -10.92 28.88
CA ALA A 171 -21.88 -9.53 29.11
C ALA A 171 -23.15 -8.77 29.43
N SER A 172 -23.10 -7.89 30.41
CA SER A 172 -24.21 -7.00 30.78
C SER A 172 -23.71 -5.59 31.06
N SER A 173 -24.50 -4.61 30.71
CA SER A 173 -24.24 -3.23 31.06
C SER A 173 -24.35 -3.01 32.56
N ALA A 174 -23.81 -1.92 33.09
CA ALA A 174 -23.90 -1.52 34.49
C ALA A 174 -25.34 -1.43 35.01
N ASP A 175 -26.34 -1.25 34.15
CA ASP A 175 -27.78 -1.26 34.49
C ASP A 175 -28.41 -2.68 34.46
N GLY A 176 -27.64 -3.72 34.12
CA GLY A 176 -28.08 -5.11 34.04
C GLY A 176 -28.68 -5.51 32.68
N THR A 177 -28.62 -4.65 31.68
CA THR A 177 -29.07 -4.99 30.32
C THR A 177 -28.03 -5.91 29.63
N LEU A 178 -28.49 -7.03 29.05
CA LEU A 178 -27.62 -7.96 28.33
C LEU A 178 -27.06 -7.29 27.10
N LEU A 179 -25.74 -7.43 26.90
CA LEU A 179 -25.02 -6.92 25.75
C LEU A 179 -24.75 -8.05 24.75
N ASP A 180 -24.95 -7.78 23.46
CA ASP A 180 -24.54 -8.70 22.39
C ASP A 180 -23.10 -8.41 21.99
N VAL A 181 -22.17 -9.19 22.51
CA VAL A 181 -20.73 -9.08 22.22
C VAL A 181 -20.30 -9.92 20.98
N GLY A 182 -21.27 -10.37 20.18
CA GLY A 182 -21.08 -11.01 18.90
C GLY A 182 -20.28 -12.31 18.96
N GLY A 183 -19.40 -12.52 17.99
CA GLY A 183 -18.61 -13.75 17.83
C GLY A 183 -17.59 -14.04 18.94
N MET A 184 -17.36 -13.14 19.89
CA MET A 184 -16.44 -13.35 21.03
C MET A 184 -16.97 -14.38 22.01
N MET A 185 -18.29 -14.54 22.19
CA MET A 185 -18.89 -15.58 23.03
C MET A 185 -18.66 -17.02 22.53
N GLN A 186 -18.28 -17.19 21.28
CA GLN A 186 -18.09 -18.51 20.66
C GLN A 186 -16.63 -18.98 20.64
N ARG A 187 -15.71 -18.13 21.08
CA ARG A 187 -14.26 -18.41 21.03
C ARG A 187 -13.68 -18.52 22.43
N GLU A 188 -12.62 -19.31 22.54
CA GLU A 188 -11.75 -19.25 23.72
C GLU A 188 -11.04 -17.87 23.69
N SER A 189 -11.00 -17.23 24.85
CA SER A 189 -10.29 -15.99 25.08
C SER A 189 -9.08 -16.26 25.97
N ASN A 190 -7.96 -15.72 25.57
CA ASN A 190 -6.76 -15.74 26.42
C ASN A 190 -6.88 -14.54 27.38
N LEU A 191 -6.80 -14.83 28.66
CA LEU A 191 -6.78 -13.88 29.75
C LEU A 191 -5.40 -13.87 30.37
N THR A 192 -5.01 -12.76 30.92
CA THR A 192 -3.78 -12.61 31.70
C THR A 192 -4.02 -11.72 32.92
N TRP A 193 -3.02 -11.53 33.73
CA TRP A 193 -3.03 -10.56 34.81
C TRP A 193 -1.65 -9.95 35.04
N PHE A 194 -1.63 -8.71 35.51
CA PHE A 194 -0.43 -7.97 35.85
C PHE A 194 -0.68 -7.14 37.12
N ASN A 195 0.33 -7.03 37.96
CA ASN A 195 0.29 -6.12 39.12
C ASN A 195 0.38 -4.67 38.65
N GLU A 196 1.31 -4.40 37.76
CA GLU A 196 1.57 -3.07 37.19
C GLU A 196 1.17 -3.00 35.73
N LEU A 197 0.85 -1.81 35.25
CA LEU A 197 0.54 -1.59 33.84
C LEU A 197 1.79 -1.87 32.98
N PRO A 198 1.74 -2.79 32.01
CA PRO A 198 2.86 -3.03 31.12
C PRO A 198 3.26 -1.78 30.33
N GLU A 199 4.57 -1.58 30.09
CA GLU A 199 5.12 -0.38 29.42
C GLU A 199 4.56 -0.16 27.99
N ASN A 200 4.17 -1.25 27.33
CA ASN A 200 3.57 -1.24 25.99
C ASN A 200 2.04 -1.02 26.00
N ASN A 201 1.46 -0.64 27.16
CA ASN A 201 0.05 -0.31 27.30
C ASN A 201 -0.12 1.14 27.79
N SER A 202 -1.21 1.77 27.39
CA SER A 202 -1.63 3.07 27.90
C SER A 202 -3.13 3.07 28.21
N ILE A 203 -3.50 3.63 29.38
CA ILE A 203 -4.91 3.74 29.75
C ILE A 203 -5.56 4.86 28.93
N THR A 204 -6.66 4.54 28.26
CA THR A 204 -7.47 5.49 27.50
C THR A 204 -8.64 6.02 28.32
N GLU A 205 -9.26 5.15 29.13
CA GLU A 205 -10.38 5.50 30.01
C GLU A 205 -10.28 4.73 31.32
N GLY A 206 -10.67 5.35 32.43
CA GLY A 206 -10.60 4.76 33.78
C GLY A 206 -9.22 4.86 34.41
N SER A 207 -8.90 3.96 35.33
CA SER A 207 -7.60 3.88 36.01
C SER A 207 -7.16 2.44 36.20
N TRP A 208 -5.83 2.22 36.25
CA TRP A 208 -5.30 0.92 36.64
C TRP A 208 -5.67 0.57 38.08
N TRP A 209 -5.51 -0.70 38.47
CA TRP A 209 -5.75 -1.10 39.86
C TRP A 209 -4.79 -0.40 40.82
N ALA A 210 -5.31 -0.05 41.98
CA ALA A 210 -4.57 0.49 43.09
C ALA A 210 -4.66 -0.48 44.30
N ASP A 211 -3.86 -0.25 45.34
CA ASP A 211 -3.88 -1.08 46.55
C ASP A 211 -5.27 -1.20 47.19
N GLU A 212 -6.14 -0.22 46.96
CA GLU A 212 -7.54 -0.21 47.44
C GLU A 212 -8.45 -1.23 46.69
N ASP A 213 -7.95 -1.74 45.55
CA ASP A 213 -8.66 -2.69 44.67
C ASP A 213 -8.22 -4.15 44.89
N GLU A 214 -7.40 -4.42 45.93
CA GLU A 214 -6.78 -5.75 46.15
C GLU A 214 -7.82 -6.89 46.20
N ASP A 215 -9.05 -6.64 46.68
CA ASP A 215 -10.13 -7.63 46.77
C ASP A 215 -11.14 -7.55 45.59
N GLY A 216 -10.92 -6.67 44.61
CA GLY A 216 -11.88 -6.39 43.55
C GLY A 216 -11.80 -7.32 42.36
N SER A 217 -12.95 -7.80 41.87
CA SER A 217 -13.06 -8.59 40.65
C SER A 217 -13.15 -7.67 39.43
N PHE A 218 -12.01 -7.18 38.94
CA PHE A 218 -11.93 -6.22 37.84
C PHE A 218 -11.26 -6.79 36.60
N ILE A 219 -11.58 -6.16 35.45
CA ILE A 219 -10.96 -6.46 34.17
C ILE A 219 -10.59 -5.18 33.43
N SER A 220 -9.43 -5.19 32.82
CA SER A 220 -8.99 -4.18 31.85
C SER A 220 -9.18 -4.74 30.45
N VAL A 221 -9.80 -3.97 29.56
CA VAL A 221 -10.13 -4.38 28.20
C VAL A 221 -9.39 -3.50 27.19
N ASP A 222 -8.92 -4.11 26.10
CA ASP A 222 -8.38 -3.35 24.97
C ASP A 222 -9.46 -2.42 24.38
N ALA A 223 -9.13 -1.15 24.16
CA ALA A 223 -10.09 -0.13 23.74
C ALA A 223 -10.73 -0.43 22.38
N GLN A 224 -9.99 -1.03 21.45
CA GLN A 224 -10.52 -1.40 20.15
C GLN A 224 -11.45 -2.62 20.26
N ALA A 225 -11.07 -3.61 21.06
CA ALA A 225 -11.92 -4.75 21.36
C ALA A 225 -13.20 -4.32 22.10
N ALA A 226 -13.10 -3.44 23.11
CA ALA A 226 -14.24 -2.88 23.81
C ALA A 226 -15.20 -2.15 22.87
N LYS A 227 -14.69 -1.30 21.98
CA LYS A 227 -15.48 -0.60 20.97
C LYS A 227 -16.21 -1.57 20.04
N SER A 228 -15.57 -2.66 19.62
CA SER A 228 -16.18 -3.66 18.74
C SER A 228 -17.30 -4.47 19.43
N MET A 229 -17.22 -4.62 20.74
CA MET A 229 -18.19 -5.32 21.60
C MET A 229 -19.23 -4.39 22.22
N GLY A 230 -19.09 -3.07 22.05
CA GLY A 230 -19.98 -2.07 22.67
C GLY A 230 -19.83 -1.98 24.19
N LEU A 231 -18.65 -2.30 24.75
CA LEU A 231 -18.38 -2.28 26.19
C LEU A 231 -17.95 -0.90 26.65
N SER A 232 -18.36 -0.57 27.89
CA SER A 232 -18.02 0.64 28.61
C SER A 232 -17.53 0.32 30.02
N ILE A 233 -16.93 1.31 30.71
CA ILE A 233 -16.53 1.17 32.10
C ILE A 233 -17.76 0.92 32.98
N GLY A 234 -17.64 -0.03 33.92
CA GLY A 234 -18.71 -0.46 34.81
C GLY A 234 -19.55 -1.62 34.26
N ASP A 235 -19.39 -2.01 33.00
CA ASP A 235 -20.05 -3.20 32.44
C ASP A 235 -19.49 -4.48 33.07
N GLN A 236 -20.31 -5.52 33.12
CA GLN A 236 -19.94 -6.80 33.71
C GLN A 236 -19.72 -7.86 32.62
N LEU A 237 -18.63 -8.58 32.72
CA LEU A 237 -18.30 -9.71 31.86
C LEU A 237 -18.28 -11.00 32.65
N GLU A 238 -18.95 -12.02 32.15
CA GLU A 238 -18.97 -13.36 32.76
C GLU A 238 -18.08 -14.30 31.97
N PHE A 239 -17.10 -14.89 32.63
CA PHE A 239 -16.17 -15.86 32.03
C PHE A 239 -16.34 -17.24 32.64
N ASN A 240 -16.11 -18.26 31.83
CA ASN A 240 -15.91 -19.64 32.26
C ASN A 240 -14.45 -20.03 32.10
N VAL A 241 -13.80 -20.44 33.18
CA VAL A 241 -12.43 -20.97 33.19
C VAL A 241 -12.45 -22.34 33.87
N ALA A 242 -12.01 -23.36 33.14
CA ALA A 242 -11.96 -24.76 33.64
C ALA A 242 -13.28 -25.29 34.20
N GLY A 243 -14.42 -24.76 33.78
CA GLY A 243 -15.76 -25.15 34.24
C GLY A 243 -16.34 -24.27 35.38
N GLU A 244 -15.58 -23.35 35.91
CA GLU A 244 -16.04 -22.40 36.95
C GLU A 244 -16.40 -21.05 36.29
N ASN A 245 -17.54 -20.49 36.68
CA ASN A 245 -17.98 -19.18 36.18
C ASN A 245 -17.66 -18.13 37.25
N PHE A 246 -17.19 -16.97 36.74
CA PHE A 246 -17.00 -15.77 37.55
C PHE A 246 -17.35 -14.52 36.75
N THR A 247 -17.69 -13.47 37.47
CA THR A 247 -18.06 -12.18 36.88
C THR A 247 -17.03 -11.12 37.26
N VAL A 248 -16.66 -10.27 36.30
CA VAL A 248 -15.71 -9.18 36.51
C VAL A 248 -16.27 -7.88 35.95
N GLU A 249 -15.94 -6.76 36.57
CA GLU A 249 -16.34 -5.43 36.16
C GLU A 249 -15.28 -4.76 35.34
N VAL A 250 -15.63 -4.13 34.20
CA VAL A 250 -14.73 -3.36 33.36
C VAL A 250 -14.30 -2.09 34.11
N LYS A 251 -13.08 -2.07 34.61
CA LYS A 251 -12.51 -0.94 35.35
C LYS A 251 -11.84 0.11 34.49
N ASN A 252 -11.20 -0.32 33.42
CA ASN A 252 -10.53 0.58 32.50
C ASN A 252 -10.50 0.02 31.07
N LEU A 253 -10.30 0.94 30.13
CA LEU A 253 -9.97 0.63 28.74
C LEU A 253 -8.52 1.05 28.48
N ARG A 254 -7.77 0.21 27.75
CA ARG A 254 -6.38 0.46 27.45
C ARG A 254 -6.09 0.28 25.97
N GLU A 255 -5.09 0.98 25.48
CA GLU A 255 -4.51 0.81 24.14
C GLU A 255 -3.23 -0.01 24.23
N ILE A 256 -3.10 -1.01 23.37
CA ILE A 256 -1.98 -1.94 23.34
C ILE A 256 -1.11 -1.62 22.10
N LYS A 257 0.19 -1.48 22.30
CA LYS A 257 1.18 -1.39 21.21
C LYS A 257 1.57 -2.81 20.79
N TRP A 258 0.83 -3.37 19.86
CA TRP A 258 1.04 -4.75 19.38
C TRP A 258 2.39 -4.93 18.66
N GLU A 259 2.97 -3.84 18.14
CA GLU A 259 4.25 -3.85 17.44
C GLU A 259 5.45 -4.14 18.37
N SER A 260 5.26 -4.09 19.68
CA SER A 260 6.30 -4.41 20.67
C SER A 260 6.68 -5.89 20.70
N PHE A 261 5.86 -6.78 20.11
CA PHE A 261 6.00 -8.24 20.17
C PHE A 261 6.18 -8.79 21.60
N SER A 262 5.79 -8.04 22.61
CA SER A 262 5.70 -8.52 23.99
C SER A 262 4.37 -9.23 24.21
N PRO A 263 4.32 -10.32 25.00
CA PRO A 263 3.07 -11.01 25.30
C PRO A 263 2.03 -10.06 25.88
N ASN A 264 0.89 -9.94 25.21
CA ASN A 264 -0.24 -9.12 25.63
C ASN A 264 -1.56 -9.72 25.17
N PHE A 265 -2.66 -9.35 25.83
CA PHE A 265 -3.97 -9.94 25.58
C PHE A 265 -5.06 -8.87 25.65
N PHE A 266 -6.19 -9.10 24.98
CA PHE A 266 -7.34 -8.17 25.00
C PHE A 266 -7.91 -7.98 26.39
N PHE A 267 -7.82 -9.00 27.25
CA PHE A 267 -8.41 -9.04 28.59
C PHE A 267 -7.31 -9.24 29.62
N VAL A 268 -7.23 -8.33 30.58
CA VAL A 268 -6.33 -8.43 31.74
C VAL A 268 -7.17 -8.40 33.00
N LEU A 269 -7.11 -9.46 33.78
CA LEU A 269 -7.81 -9.60 35.06
C LEU A 269 -7.05 -8.89 36.19
N SER A 270 -7.74 -8.49 37.22
CA SER A 270 -7.11 -8.07 38.49
C SER A 270 -6.41 -9.26 39.15
N PRO A 271 -5.27 -9.05 39.84
CA PRO A 271 -4.53 -10.12 40.49
C PRO A 271 -5.34 -10.94 41.47
N ALA A 272 -6.29 -10.31 42.19
CA ALA A 272 -7.13 -10.95 43.19
C ALA A 272 -7.88 -12.18 42.67
N ILE A 273 -8.50 -12.08 41.51
CA ILE A 273 -9.26 -13.19 40.94
C ILE A 273 -8.39 -14.13 40.11
N ALA A 274 -7.35 -13.58 39.45
CA ALA A 274 -6.57 -14.33 38.49
C ALA A 274 -5.59 -15.32 39.14
N SER A 275 -5.08 -15.02 40.35
CA SER A 275 -4.09 -15.85 41.03
C SER A 275 -4.60 -17.25 41.44
N GLU A 276 -5.92 -17.41 41.59
CA GLU A 276 -6.57 -18.67 41.97
C GLU A 276 -6.95 -19.53 40.75
N LEU A 277 -6.88 -18.97 39.54
CA LEU A 277 -7.28 -19.65 38.30
C LEU A 277 -6.16 -20.54 37.75
N PRO A 278 -6.51 -21.69 37.14
CA PRO A 278 -5.52 -22.51 36.45
C PRO A 278 -4.88 -21.76 35.30
N GLN A 279 -3.56 -21.70 35.31
CA GLN A 279 -2.78 -20.90 34.37
C GLN A 279 -1.55 -21.66 33.83
N SER A 280 -1.11 -21.26 32.69
CA SER A 280 0.21 -21.58 32.12
C SER A 280 0.96 -20.28 31.91
N TYR A 281 2.22 -20.36 31.51
CA TYR A 281 2.99 -19.14 31.26
C TYR A 281 3.43 -19.09 29.81
N ILE A 282 3.53 -17.86 29.33
CA ILE A 282 4.15 -17.50 28.06
C ILE A 282 5.33 -16.59 28.34
N THR A 283 6.39 -16.77 27.61
CA THR A 283 7.51 -15.84 27.64
C THR A 283 8.06 -15.64 26.23
N SER A 284 8.80 -14.56 26.05
CA SER A 284 9.48 -14.27 24.79
C SER A 284 10.88 -13.78 25.09
N LEU A 285 11.83 -14.16 24.25
CA LEU A 285 13.20 -13.67 24.36
C LEU A 285 13.84 -13.50 22.98
N LYS A 286 14.88 -12.69 22.98
CA LYS A 286 15.77 -12.51 21.85
C LYS A 286 16.86 -13.55 21.93
N VAL A 287 16.98 -14.37 20.90
CA VAL A 287 18.02 -15.39 20.75
C VAL A 287 18.76 -15.14 19.44
N ASP A 288 20.06 -15.35 19.42
CA ASP A 288 20.82 -15.26 18.18
C ASP A 288 20.40 -16.37 17.21
N ASN A 289 20.35 -16.03 15.92
CA ASN A 289 19.98 -17.00 14.88
C ASN A 289 20.93 -18.20 14.86
N ASN A 290 20.40 -19.41 14.88
CA ASN A 290 21.10 -20.69 14.97
C ASN A 290 21.73 -20.99 16.35
N SER A 291 21.12 -20.57 17.44
CA SER A 291 21.61 -20.93 18.75
C SER A 291 21.31 -22.41 19.06
N GLU A 292 22.35 -23.17 19.38
CA GLU A 292 22.21 -24.57 19.83
C GLU A 292 21.40 -24.68 21.14
N GLU A 293 21.33 -23.58 21.90
CA GLU A 293 20.61 -23.49 23.17
C GLU A 293 19.10 -23.66 22.99
N VAL A 294 18.51 -23.16 21.87
CA VAL A 294 17.10 -23.38 21.60
C VAL A 294 16.79 -24.85 21.30
N ASP A 295 17.64 -25.51 20.54
CA ASP A 295 17.46 -26.94 20.25
C ASP A 295 17.58 -27.78 21.55
N ILE A 296 18.54 -27.47 22.41
CA ILE A 296 18.70 -28.09 23.73
C ILE A 296 17.46 -27.83 24.60
N PHE A 297 16.91 -26.61 24.56
CA PHE A 297 15.67 -26.27 25.28
C PHE A 297 14.51 -27.14 24.84
N ILE A 298 14.29 -27.25 23.53
CA ILE A 298 13.19 -28.02 22.94
C ILE A 298 13.30 -29.51 23.30
N GLU A 299 14.52 -30.08 23.29
CA GLU A 299 14.77 -31.47 23.69
C GLU A 299 14.50 -31.68 25.19
N ARG A 300 14.87 -30.71 26.03
CA ARG A 300 14.73 -30.81 27.50
C ARG A 300 13.29 -30.59 27.96
N PHE A 301 12.53 -29.72 27.27
CA PHE A 301 11.15 -29.33 27.60
C PHE A 301 10.16 -29.62 26.46
N PRO A 302 9.95 -30.88 26.07
CA PRO A 302 9.16 -31.21 24.86
C PRO A 302 7.65 -30.85 24.95
N THR A 303 7.15 -30.51 26.15
CA THR A 303 5.78 -30.09 26.37
C THR A 303 5.58 -28.58 26.16
N ILE A 304 6.67 -27.83 26.11
CA ILE A 304 6.66 -26.39 25.86
C ILE A 304 6.69 -26.17 24.33
N THR A 305 5.77 -25.35 23.84
CA THR A 305 5.72 -25.00 22.43
C THR A 305 6.62 -23.81 22.18
N SER A 306 7.65 -23.99 21.36
CA SER A 306 8.50 -22.90 20.89
C SER A 306 8.05 -22.42 19.51
N VAL A 307 7.98 -21.12 19.32
CA VAL A 307 7.64 -20.48 18.03
C VAL A 307 8.74 -19.52 17.66
N ASP A 308 9.42 -19.81 16.55
CA ASP A 308 10.36 -18.91 15.91
C ASP A 308 9.58 -17.88 15.09
N LEU A 309 9.49 -16.66 15.61
CA LEU A 309 8.79 -15.56 14.96
C LEU A 309 9.52 -15.08 13.70
N GLU A 310 10.86 -15.11 13.71
CA GLU A 310 11.66 -14.65 12.57
C GLU A 310 11.46 -15.57 11.36
N ALA A 311 11.45 -16.88 11.55
CA ALA A 311 11.14 -17.84 10.49
C ALA A 311 9.70 -17.66 9.95
N ALA A 312 8.73 -17.42 10.83
CA ALA A 312 7.35 -17.13 10.42
C ALA A 312 7.22 -15.83 9.64
N LEU A 313 7.90 -14.77 10.09
CA LEU A 313 7.92 -13.47 9.39
C LEU A 313 8.63 -13.55 8.04
N ASP A 314 9.71 -14.32 7.94
CA ASP A 314 10.41 -14.52 6.66
C ASP A 314 9.54 -15.25 5.64
N GLN A 315 8.74 -16.23 6.07
CA GLN A 315 7.79 -16.89 5.18
C GLN A 315 6.74 -15.89 4.65
N ILE A 316 6.23 -15.00 5.50
CA ILE A 316 5.31 -13.93 5.09
C ILE A 316 6.02 -12.97 4.11
N ARG A 317 7.25 -12.58 4.39
CA ARG A 317 8.06 -11.73 3.48
C ARG A 317 8.21 -12.34 2.10
N VAL A 318 8.53 -13.63 2.01
CA VAL A 318 8.66 -14.34 0.72
C VAL A 318 7.35 -14.31 -0.07
N VAL A 319 6.21 -14.51 0.60
CA VAL A 319 4.88 -14.44 -0.04
C VAL A 319 4.60 -13.02 -0.54
N LEU A 320 4.84 -12.01 0.29
CA LEU A 320 4.64 -10.59 -0.07
C LEU A 320 5.57 -10.18 -1.22
N ASP A 321 6.83 -10.58 -1.21
CA ASP A 321 7.79 -10.30 -2.27
C ASP A 321 7.40 -10.96 -3.58
N THR A 322 6.93 -12.19 -3.53
CA THR A 322 6.44 -12.92 -4.72
C THR A 322 5.21 -12.24 -5.30
N ALA A 323 4.22 -11.90 -4.47
CA ALA A 323 3.03 -11.18 -4.88
C ALA A 323 3.36 -9.80 -5.47
N SER A 324 4.22 -9.03 -4.79
CA SER A 324 4.68 -7.71 -5.26
C SER A 324 5.39 -7.81 -6.61
N THR A 325 6.23 -8.82 -6.78
CA THR A 325 6.96 -9.06 -8.04
C THR A 325 6.00 -9.41 -9.17
N ALA A 326 5.00 -10.26 -8.92
CA ALA A 326 3.99 -10.58 -9.93
C ALA A 326 3.20 -9.34 -10.38
N VAL A 327 2.79 -8.49 -9.42
CA VAL A 327 2.09 -7.23 -9.73
C VAL A 327 2.99 -6.25 -10.49
N GLN A 328 4.29 -6.17 -10.14
CA GLN A 328 5.27 -5.36 -10.89
C GLN A 328 5.36 -5.78 -12.35
N TYR A 329 5.36 -7.08 -12.67
CA TYR A 329 5.35 -7.55 -14.05
C TYR A 329 4.09 -7.12 -14.81
N ILE A 330 2.92 -7.14 -14.16
CA ILE A 330 1.66 -6.67 -14.78
C ILE A 330 1.77 -5.19 -15.14
N PHE A 331 2.28 -4.35 -14.23
CA PHE A 331 2.47 -2.93 -14.51
C PHE A 331 3.58 -2.66 -15.53
N LEU A 332 4.63 -3.48 -15.56
CA LEU A 332 5.63 -3.40 -16.61
C LEU A 332 5.03 -3.68 -18.00
N LEU A 333 4.18 -4.69 -18.12
CA LEU A 333 3.42 -4.97 -19.33
C LEU A 333 2.48 -3.82 -19.71
N SER A 334 1.83 -3.20 -18.75
CA SER A 334 1.01 -2.00 -18.95
C SER A 334 1.86 -0.82 -19.47
N LEU A 335 3.06 -0.63 -18.93
CA LEU A 335 3.99 0.38 -19.39
C LEU A 335 4.47 0.11 -20.84
N LEU A 336 4.74 -1.15 -21.19
CA LEU A 336 5.04 -1.56 -22.56
C LEU A 336 3.87 -1.28 -23.51
N ALA A 337 2.63 -1.55 -23.09
CA ALA A 337 1.44 -1.19 -23.86
C ALA A 337 1.34 0.33 -24.06
N GLY A 338 1.70 1.12 -23.06
CA GLY A 338 1.83 2.58 -23.17
C GLY A 338 2.86 3.00 -24.22
N VAL A 339 4.04 2.37 -24.23
CA VAL A 339 5.08 2.60 -25.26
C VAL A 339 4.54 2.27 -26.66
N LEU A 340 3.86 1.14 -26.84
CA LEU A 340 3.25 0.76 -28.11
C LEU A 340 2.19 1.77 -28.57
N THR A 341 1.38 2.28 -27.64
CA THR A 341 0.38 3.32 -27.90
C THR A 341 1.06 4.63 -28.36
N LEU A 342 2.16 5.02 -27.70
CA LEU A 342 2.97 6.17 -28.13
C LEU A 342 3.50 5.97 -29.54
N ILE A 343 4.08 4.82 -29.84
CA ILE A 343 4.58 4.46 -31.17
C ILE A 343 3.46 4.57 -32.20
N ALA A 344 2.30 3.97 -31.94
CA ALA A 344 1.14 4.01 -32.83
C ALA A 344 0.64 5.44 -33.06
N SER A 345 0.55 6.28 -32.02
CA SER A 345 0.17 7.67 -32.10
C SER A 345 1.13 8.49 -32.97
N ILE A 346 2.44 8.30 -32.80
CA ILE A 346 3.45 8.98 -33.62
C ILE A 346 3.36 8.51 -35.09
N PHE A 347 3.15 7.21 -35.34
CA PHE A 347 2.97 6.69 -36.70
C PHE A 347 1.71 7.20 -37.37
N SER A 348 0.61 7.41 -36.65
CA SER A 348 -0.61 8.00 -37.21
C SER A 348 -0.43 9.43 -37.71
N THR A 349 0.53 10.16 -37.14
CA THR A 349 0.86 11.55 -37.50
C THR A 349 2.12 11.67 -38.37
N VAL A 350 2.73 10.56 -38.77
CA VAL A 350 4.01 10.55 -39.51
C VAL A 350 3.91 11.30 -40.84
N GLU A 351 2.83 11.16 -41.60
CA GLU A 351 2.65 11.86 -42.87
C GLU A 351 2.64 13.38 -42.69
N GLU A 352 1.91 13.86 -41.69
CA GLU A 352 1.84 15.29 -41.40
C GLU A 352 3.19 15.82 -40.89
N ARG A 353 3.87 15.08 -40.02
CA ARG A 353 5.23 15.40 -39.56
C ARG A 353 6.23 15.40 -40.69
N ASN A 354 6.13 14.45 -41.63
CA ASN A 354 7.02 14.39 -42.80
C ASN A 354 6.83 15.59 -43.72
N LYS A 355 5.58 16.05 -43.91
CA LYS A 355 5.31 17.29 -44.69
C LYS A 355 5.89 18.52 -43.99
N GLU A 356 5.68 18.67 -42.67
CA GLU A 356 6.27 19.76 -41.88
C GLU A 356 7.81 19.73 -41.95
N ASN A 357 8.42 18.54 -41.78
CA ASN A 357 9.87 18.35 -41.86
C ASN A 357 10.41 18.63 -43.26
N ALA A 358 9.70 18.24 -44.32
CA ALA A 358 10.09 18.52 -45.71
C ALA A 358 10.07 20.04 -46.01
N VAL A 359 9.06 20.75 -45.53
CA VAL A 359 8.99 22.22 -45.62
C VAL A 359 10.17 22.87 -44.89
N MET A 360 10.46 22.43 -43.65
CA MET A 360 11.59 22.94 -42.88
C MET A 360 12.94 22.67 -43.59
N LYS A 361 13.15 21.48 -44.17
CA LYS A 361 14.33 21.16 -44.97
C LYS A 361 14.41 22.03 -46.22
N ALA A 362 13.30 22.30 -46.91
CA ALA A 362 13.25 23.17 -48.07
C ALA A 362 13.60 24.63 -47.71
N MET A 363 13.30 25.06 -46.50
CA MET A 363 13.69 26.37 -45.94
C MET A 363 15.13 26.39 -45.39
N GLY A 364 15.89 25.28 -45.50
CA GLY A 364 17.30 25.22 -45.12
C GLY A 364 17.58 24.65 -43.72
N ALA A 365 16.58 24.11 -43.02
CA ALA A 365 16.80 23.47 -41.74
C ALA A 365 17.67 22.20 -41.89
N LYS A 366 18.65 22.09 -41.00
CA LYS A 366 19.53 20.91 -40.94
C LYS A 366 18.83 19.77 -40.17
N GLN A 367 19.28 18.55 -40.43
CA GLN A 367 18.78 17.38 -39.72
C GLN A 367 18.91 17.51 -38.19
N ARG A 368 19.96 18.19 -37.70
CA ARG A 368 20.17 18.49 -36.28
C ARG A 368 19.05 19.38 -35.69
N ASP A 369 18.57 20.34 -36.47
CA ASP A 369 17.53 21.25 -36.02
C ASP A 369 16.21 20.49 -35.80
N ILE A 370 15.86 19.57 -36.69
CA ILE A 370 14.66 18.72 -36.58
C ILE A 370 14.77 17.78 -35.37
N LEU A 371 15.96 17.18 -35.14
CA LEU A 371 16.20 16.35 -33.97
C LEU A 371 16.13 17.15 -32.66
N GLN A 372 16.61 18.41 -32.65
CA GLN A 372 16.44 19.29 -31.47
C GLN A 372 14.99 19.63 -31.20
N ILE A 373 14.18 19.84 -32.23
CA ILE A 373 12.72 20.09 -32.07
C ILE A 373 12.06 18.82 -31.46
N ALA A 374 12.38 17.63 -31.98
CA ALA A 374 11.85 16.38 -31.47
C ALA A 374 12.30 16.11 -30.02
N LEU A 375 13.57 16.38 -29.70
CA LEU A 375 14.11 16.25 -28.35
C LEU A 375 13.38 17.19 -27.38
N ALA A 376 13.11 18.41 -27.78
CA ALA A 376 12.35 19.36 -26.96
C ALA A 376 10.89 18.92 -26.78
N GLU A 377 10.23 18.44 -27.83
CA GLU A 377 8.85 17.96 -27.79
C GLU A 377 8.70 16.73 -26.87
N PHE A 378 9.44 15.65 -27.15
CA PHE A 378 9.35 14.41 -26.38
C PHE A 378 10.00 14.52 -24.99
N GLY A 379 11.02 15.36 -24.85
CA GLY A 379 11.59 15.68 -23.55
C GLY A 379 10.57 16.40 -22.65
N ALA A 380 9.90 17.40 -23.17
CA ALA A 380 8.85 18.08 -22.44
C ALA A 380 7.65 17.17 -22.14
N LEU A 381 7.22 16.33 -23.09
CA LEU A 381 6.17 15.34 -22.89
C LEU A 381 6.54 14.34 -21.79
N GLY A 382 7.77 13.83 -21.84
CA GLY A 382 8.29 12.90 -20.84
C GLY A 382 8.35 13.53 -19.44
N LEU A 383 8.80 14.77 -19.35
CA LEU A 383 8.78 15.52 -18.08
C LEU A 383 7.37 15.73 -17.55
N VAL A 384 6.44 16.17 -18.41
CA VAL A 384 5.05 16.37 -18.02
C VAL A 384 4.43 15.08 -17.53
N ALA A 385 4.55 13.97 -18.25
CA ALA A 385 4.02 12.68 -17.87
C ALA A 385 4.62 12.18 -16.55
N SER A 386 5.95 12.24 -16.41
CA SER A 386 6.64 11.75 -15.21
C SER A 386 6.34 12.59 -13.96
N ILE A 387 6.33 13.91 -14.10
CA ILE A 387 6.00 14.84 -12.99
C ILE A 387 4.54 14.65 -12.56
N THR A 388 3.61 14.57 -13.53
CA THR A 388 2.19 14.35 -13.24
C THR A 388 1.99 13.03 -12.48
N SER A 389 2.58 11.93 -12.98
CA SER A 389 2.52 10.62 -12.36
C SER A 389 3.10 10.63 -10.94
N LEU A 390 4.21 11.33 -10.76
CA LEU A 390 4.87 11.44 -9.47
C LEU A 390 4.01 12.15 -8.42
N PHE A 391 3.43 13.30 -8.76
CA PHE A 391 2.54 14.02 -7.84
C PHE A 391 1.34 13.17 -7.42
N VAL A 392 0.73 12.48 -8.39
CA VAL A 392 -0.40 11.60 -8.11
C VAL A 392 0.02 10.39 -7.29
N ALA A 393 1.18 9.78 -7.62
CA ALA A 393 1.70 8.63 -6.89
C ALA A 393 2.02 8.96 -5.42
N ILE A 394 2.68 10.09 -5.15
CA ILE A 394 2.99 10.54 -3.78
C ILE A 394 1.70 10.77 -2.99
N GLY A 395 0.73 11.47 -3.57
CA GLY A 395 -0.56 11.74 -2.90
C GLY A 395 -1.33 10.45 -2.61
N PHE A 396 -1.34 9.50 -3.55
CA PHE A 396 -2.02 8.22 -3.37
C PHE A 396 -1.29 7.30 -2.39
N SER A 397 0.05 7.24 -2.45
CA SER A 397 0.85 6.47 -1.46
C SER A 397 0.67 7.03 -0.05
N ALA A 398 0.68 8.36 0.12
CA ALA A 398 0.41 8.98 1.41
C ALA A 398 -0.99 8.62 1.94
N TYR A 399 -2.01 8.63 1.09
CA TYR A 399 -3.37 8.23 1.47
C TYR A 399 -3.43 6.75 1.89
N VAL A 400 -2.81 5.86 1.12
CA VAL A 400 -2.77 4.41 1.42
C VAL A 400 -2.05 4.14 2.74
N SER A 401 -0.88 4.73 2.96
CA SER A 401 -0.11 4.55 4.20
C SER A 401 -0.86 5.08 5.42
N THR A 402 -1.46 6.28 5.33
CA THR A 402 -2.09 6.91 6.51
C THR A 402 -3.51 6.41 6.80
N GLN A 403 -4.32 6.07 5.78
CA GLN A 403 -5.73 5.71 5.97
C GLN A 403 -6.00 4.21 5.91
N ILE A 404 -5.16 3.43 5.24
CA ILE A 404 -5.35 1.98 5.11
C ILE A 404 -4.42 1.21 6.04
N PHE A 405 -3.14 1.63 6.12
CA PHE A 405 -2.15 0.96 6.96
C PHE A 405 -1.92 1.64 8.31
N GLU A 406 -2.55 2.82 8.55
CA GLU A 406 -2.42 3.61 9.77
C GLU A 406 -0.95 3.91 10.16
N THR A 407 -0.08 4.02 9.15
CA THR A 407 1.36 4.26 9.29
C THR A 407 1.73 5.69 8.89
N SER A 408 2.87 6.19 9.39
CA SER A 408 3.43 7.46 8.95
C SER A 408 4.08 7.32 7.58
N TYR A 409 3.58 8.03 6.56
CA TYR A 409 4.16 8.01 5.22
C TYR A 409 5.51 8.71 5.17
N THR A 410 6.55 7.98 4.75
CA THR A 410 7.90 8.53 4.51
C THR A 410 8.31 8.27 3.05
N PRO A 411 8.26 9.32 2.18
CA PRO A 411 8.56 9.15 0.76
C PRO A 411 10.01 8.71 0.54
N ASN A 412 10.22 7.66 -0.26
CA ASN A 412 11.55 7.16 -0.59
C ASN A 412 12.12 7.92 -1.80
N ALA A 413 13.08 8.82 -1.53
CA ALA A 413 13.70 9.66 -2.56
C ALA A 413 14.30 8.85 -3.73
N THR A 414 14.80 7.64 -3.49
CA THR A 414 15.37 6.78 -4.54
C THR A 414 14.29 6.26 -5.49
N ILE A 415 13.15 5.82 -4.96
CA ILE A 415 12.01 5.34 -5.75
C ILE A 415 11.43 6.49 -6.57
N ILE A 416 11.25 7.65 -5.96
CA ILE A 416 10.77 8.87 -6.60
C ILE A 416 11.67 9.28 -7.76
N ALA A 417 12.98 9.37 -7.51
CA ALA A 417 13.95 9.74 -8.54
C ALA A 417 14.02 8.71 -9.67
N SER A 418 14.03 7.42 -9.34
CA SER A 418 14.05 6.35 -10.34
C SER A 418 12.78 6.32 -11.20
N GLY A 419 11.61 6.52 -10.61
CA GLY A 419 10.34 6.62 -11.32
C GLY A 419 10.32 7.79 -12.31
N LEU A 420 10.74 8.98 -11.86
CA LEU A 420 10.82 10.18 -12.69
C LEU A 420 11.81 9.97 -13.86
N ILE A 421 13.00 9.44 -13.61
CA ILE A 421 14.01 9.19 -14.65
C ILE A 421 13.52 8.14 -15.64
N THR A 422 12.94 7.03 -15.15
CA THR A 422 12.45 5.94 -16.00
C THR A 422 11.33 6.43 -16.93
N GLY A 423 10.34 7.14 -16.41
CA GLY A 423 9.25 7.68 -17.21
C GLY A 423 9.73 8.68 -18.27
N PHE A 424 10.61 9.62 -17.86
CA PHE A 424 11.21 10.58 -18.76
C PHE A 424 12.02 9.92 -19.90
N VAL A 425 12.91 9.00 -19.54
CA VAL A 425 13.82 8.33 -20.48
C VAL A 425 13.03 7.46 -21.46
N LEU A 426 12.03 6.71 -21.00
CA LEU A 426 11.21 5.86 -21.87
C LEU A 426 10.48 6.66 -22.94
N ILE A 427 9.82 7.75 -22.56
CA ILE A 427 9.09 8.60 -23.52
C ILE A 427 10.05 9.28 -24.48
N LEU A 428 11.16 9.82 -23.98
CA LEU A 428 12.18 10.48 -24.78
C LEU A 428 12.80 9.53 -25.81
N LEU A 429 13.25 8.36 -25.37
CA LEU A 429 13.90 7.38 -26.25
C LEU A 429 12.93 6.85 -27.32
N THR A 430 11.69 6.54 -26.92
CA THR A 430 10.66 6.05 -27.84
C THR A 430 10.33 7.10 -28.90
N GLY A 431 10.10 8.34 -28.49
CA GLY A 431 9.81 9.46 -29.41
C GLY A 431 10.97 9.73 -30.36
N MET A 432 12.20 9.80 -29.85
CA MET A 432 13.40 10.03 -30.65
C MET A 432 13.64 8.89 -31.63
N PHE A 433 13.44 7.63 -31.23
CA PHE A 433 13.61 6.47 -32.12
C PHE A 433 12.67 6.54 -33.32
N VAL A 434 11.39 6.87 -33.11
CA VAL A 434 10.42 6.95 -34.21
C VAL A 434 10.73 8.12 -35.14
N VAL A 435 11.09 9.30 -34.61
CA VAL A 435 11.46 10.46 -35.41
C VAL A 435 12.74 10.18 -36.21
N TYR A 436 13.75 9.57 -35.60
CA TYR A 436 15.00 9.20 -36.31
C TYR A 436 14.71 8.26 -37.50
N ARG A 437 13.83 7.28 -37.30
CA ARG A 437 13.43 6.35 -38.38
C ARG A 437 12.61 7.06 -39.47
N ALA A 438 11.75 8.03 -39.12
CA ALA A 438 11.02 8.83 -40.07
C ALA A 438 11.93 9.75 -40.91
N LEU A 439 13.03 10.27 -40.35
CA LEU A 439 14.01 11.09 -41.05
C LEU A 439 14.88 10.33 -42.06
N SER A 440 14.97 9.01 -41.95
CA SER A 440 15.71 8.17 -42.90
C SER A 440 14.98 7.98 -44.23
N VAL A 441 13.72 8.39 -44.37
CA VAL A 441 12.96 8.35 -45.62
C VAL A 441 13.30 9.60 -46.45
N PRO A 442 13.71 9.45 -47.73
CA PRO A 442 14.08 10.59 -48.59
C PRO A 442 12.91 11.54 -48.82
N ALA A 443 13.11 12.84 -48.59
CA ALA A 443 12.08 13.90 -48.72
C ALA A 443 11.41 13.95 -50.11
N VAL A 444 12.11 13.55 -51.17
CA VAL A 444 11.60 13.52 -52.57
C VAL A 444 10.44 12.51 -52.72
N LYS A 445 10.42 11.43 -51.93
CA LYS A 445 9.36 10.41 -51.98
C LYS A 445 8.07 10.89 -51.31
N THR A 446 8.19 11.78 -50.31
CA THR A 446 7.09 12.33 -49.51
C THR A 446 6.39 13.51 -50.19
N LEU A 447 7.07 14.24 -51.06
CA LEU A 447 6.48 15.37 -51.81
C LEU A 447 5.78 14.93 -53.11
N ARG A 448 5.92 13.66 -53.52
CA ARG A 448 5.31 13.09 -54.73
C ARG A 448 4.08 12.22 -54.48
N SER A 449 3.81 11.85 -53.23
CA SER A 449 2.59 11.21 -52.75
C SER A 449 1.61 12.25 -52.19
#